data_2b5bb20c79cffd61bb2a310c5c4967bb
#
_entry.id   2b5bb20c79cffd61bb2a310c5c4967bb
#
_cell.length_a   1.000
_cell.length_b   1.000
_cell.length_c   1.000
_cell.angle_alpha   90.00
_cell.angle_beta   90.00
_cell.angle_gamma   90.00
#
_symmetry.space_group_name_H-M   'P 1'
#
loop_
_entity.id
_entity.type
_entity.pdbx_description
1 polymer ?
#
loop_
_entity_poly.entity_id
_entity_poly.type
_entity_poly.pdbx_seq_one_letter_code
_entity_poly.pdbx_strand_id
1 'polypeptide(L)'
;INNQTNVTIEIGDTVWRNLQDNDIVFFNRQPTLHKMGMMAHKAVILEGKSFRLNGSCTSPYAADFDGDEMNMHVPISEACKYELEHITIVSSQIVSPQASKPVIGLIQDSLLAWYLITKKDSKIPLSVFMDIKGLWTNSYVSGTVKQINNVSTHDFITPVLPQMTLSTKPESTASTTKEQYLADLKRLHRVFGISKTPEQYQDYSEEALITEVKNLYNKNSIKIENGTYVQGIFDKKML
;
A
#
# COMPACT_ATOMS: atom_id res chain seq x y z
N ILE A 1 1.68 -45.79 18.53
CA ILE A 1 1.44 -46.22 19.90
C ILE A 1 0.83 -45.00 20.60
N ASN A 2 -0.51 -44.98 20.67
CA ASN A 2 -1.27 -43.96 21.41
C ASN A 2 -1.27 -44.30 22.89
N ASN A 3 -0.31 -43.82 23.63
CA ASN A 3 -0.45 -43.71 25.07
C ASN A 3 -1.28 -42.46 25.39
N GLN A 4 -2.59 -42.58 25.32
CA GLN A 4 -3.51 -41.60 25.91
C GLN A 4 -3.41 -41.81 27.45
N THR A 5 -2.47 -41.14 28.09
CA THR A 5 -2.58 -40.87 29.52
C THR A 5 -3.71 -39.87 29.68
N ASN A 6 -4.78 -40.26 30.37
CA ASN A 6 -5.84 -39.35 30.81
C ASN A 6 -5.20 -38.31 31.75
N VAL A 7 -4.77 -37.19 31.20
CA VAL A 7 -4.27 -36.06 31.98
C VAL A 7 -5.47 -35.20 32.35
N THR A 8 -5.76 -35.11 33.62
CA THR A 8 -6.78 -34.17 34.14
C THR A 8 -6.11 -32.82 34.31
N ILE A 9 -6.68 -31.78 33.67
CA ILE A 9 -6.17 -30.41 33.79
C ILE A 9 -6.97 -29.72 34.88
N GLU A 10 -6.29 -29.10 35.85
CA GLU A 10 -6.88 -28.35 36.96
C GLU A 10 -6.62 -26.83 36.79
N ILE A 11 -7.38 -26.02 37.52
CA ILE A 11 -7.17 -24.56 37.53
C ILE A 11 -5.80 -24.26 38.16
N GLY A 12 -4.92 -23.59 37.41
CA GLY A 12 -3.54 -23.28 37.79
C GLY A 12 -2.50 -24.04 36.99
N ASP A 13 -2.89 -25.05 36.24
CA ASP A 13 -1.98 -25.80 35.36
C ASP A 13 -1.53 -24.96 34.16
N THR A 14 -0.27 -25.15 33.77
CA THR A 14 0.30 -24.54 32.57
C THR A 14 0.19 -25.50 31.39
N VAL A 15 -0.50 -25.10 30.36
CA VAL A 15 -0.70 -25.90 29.14
C VAL A 15 0.10 -25.29 27.98
N TRP A 16 0.92 -26.10 27.34
CA TRP A 16 1.64 -25.73 26.12
C TRP A 16 0.84 -26.18 24.89
N ARG A 17 0.48 -25.23 24.05
CA ARG A 17 -0.20 -25.50 22.78
C ARG A 17 0.60 -24.96 21.60
N ASN A 18 0.35 -25.51 20.43
CA ASN A 18 0.89 -24.95 19.21
C ASN A 18 0.22 -23.58 18.90
N LEU A 19 0.96 -22.74 18.20
CA LEU A 19 0.43 -21.50 17.63
C LEU A 19 -0.72 -21.80 16.66
N GLN A 20 -1.74 -20.98 16.69
CA GLN A 20 -2.93 -21.10 15.84
C GLN A 20 -3.10 -19.85 14.98
N ASP A 21 -3.93 -19.96 13.94
CA ASP A 21 -4.29 -18.82 13.11
C ASP A 21 -4.98 -17.74 13.97
N ASN A 22 -4.63 -16.49 13.70
CA ASN A 22 -5.06 -15.30 14.43
C ASN A 22 -4.47 -15.12 15.85
N ASP A 23 -3.57 -15.96 16.30
CA ASP A 23 -2.80 -15.66 17.51
C ASP A 23 -2.00 -14.37 17.32
N ILE A 24 -2.00 -13.52 18.34
CA ILE A 24 -1.19 -12.30 18.33
C ILE A 24 0.25 -12.64 18.60
N VAL A 25 1.14 -12.20 17.72
CA VAL A 25 2.58 -12.36 17.83
C VAL A 25 3.28 -11.02 17.73
N PHE A 26 4.36 -10.85 18.46
CA PHE A 26 5.19 -9.65 18.44
C PHE A 26 6.41 -9.92 17.57
N PHE A 27 6.54 -9.16 16.49
CA PHE A 27 7.52 -9.41 15.45
C PHE A 27 8.57 -8.31 15.42
N ASN A 28 9.83 -8.68 15.27
CA ASN A 28 10.95 -7.76 15.35
C ASN A 28 12.06 -8.09 14.34
N ARG A 29 12.69 -7.06 13.80
CA ARG A 29 13.98 -7.15 13.08
C ARG A 29 15.02 -6.27 13.76
N GLN A 30 16.18 -6.83 14.04
CA GLN A 30 17.33 -6.07 14.55
C GLN A 30 18.15 -5.47 13.39
N PRO A 31 18.76 -4.26 13.57
CA PRO A 31 18.66 -3.40 14.75
C PRO A 31 17.33 -2.67 14.85
N THR A 32 16.74 -2.60 16.04
CA THR A 32 15.48 -1.90 16.28
C THR A 32 15.75 -0.41 16.50
N LEU A 33 15.72 0.38 15.45
CA LEU A 33 16.09 1.80 15.49
C LEU A 33 14.93 2.71 15.89
N HIS A 34 13.70 2.26 15.74
CA HIS A 34 12.48 2.99 16.10
C HIS A 34 11.37 2.03 16.52
N LYS A 35 10.30 2.56 17.12
CA LYS A 35 9.22 1.74 17.68
C LYS A 35 8.52 0.84 16.66
N MET A 36 8.47 1.19 15.36
CA MET A 36 7.87 0.38 14.31
C MET A 36 8.77 -0.78 13.84
N GLY A 37 10.00 -0.88 14.36
CA GLY A 37 10.86 -2.07 14.20
C GLY A 37 10.37 -3.26 15.02
N MET A 38 9.38 -3.07 15.89
CA MET A 38 8.68 -4.08 16.66
C MET A 38 7.18 -3.82 16.59
N MET A 39 6.44 -4.70 15.95
CA MET A 39 4.99 -4.54 15.80
C MET A 39 4.27 -5.87 16.03
N ALA A 40 3.01 -5.79 16.45
CA ALA A 40 2.17 -6.96 16.60
C ALA A 40 1.50 -7.33 15.28
N HIS A 41 1.45 -8.62 15.01
CA HIS A 41 0.78 -9.21 13.85
C HIS A 41 -0.18 -10.31 14.28
N LYS A 42 -1.18 -10.61 13.46
CA LYS A 42 -1.97 -11.83 13.58
C LYS A 42 -1.28 -12.93 12.78
N ALA A 43 -0.97 -14.03 13.43
CA ALA A 43 -0.30 -15.15 12.80
C ALA A 43 -1.22 -15.88 11.80
N VAL A 44 -0.65 -16.36 10.73
CA VAL A 44 -1.26 -17.32 9.81
C VAL A 44 -0.30 -18.47 9.65
N ILE A 45 -0.77 -19.68 9.94
CA ILE A 45 0.06 -20.90 9.92
C ILE A 45 0.13 -21.41 8.49
N LEU A 46 1.34 -21.45 7.95
CA LEU A 46 1.63 -21.93 6.61
C LEU A 46 2.70 -23.03 6.64
N GLU A 47 2.68 -23.91 5.67
CA GLU A 47 3.76 -24.85 5.45
C GLU A 47 5.04 -24.13 5.00
N GLY A 48 6.17 -24.55 5.55
CA GLY A 48 7.47 -23.98 5.20
C GLY A 48 8.33 -23.66 6.43
N LYS A 49 9.54 -23.15 6.19
CA LYS A 49 10.54 -22.85 7.24
C LYS A 49 10.89 -21.36 7.32
N SER A 50 10.17 -20.51 6.62
CA SER A 50 10.46 -19.07 6.57
C SER A 50 9.24 -18.26 6.97
N PHE A 51 9.48 -17.11 7.58
CA PHE A 51 8.44 -16.10 7.76
C PHE A 51 8.02 -15.52 6.41
N ARG A 52 6.76 -15.16 6.32
CA ARG A 52 6.20 -14.45 5.17
C ARG A 52 5.54 -13.18 5.65
N LEU A 53 5.84 -12.08 4.99
CA LEU A 53 5.44 -10.74 5.40
C LEU A 53 4.86 -9.99 4.20
N ASN A 54 3.85 -9.15 4.45
CA ASN A 54 3.35 -8.24 3.42
C ASN A 54 4.46 -7.26 3.01
N GLY A 55 4.65 -7.06 1.71
CA GLY A 55 5.67 -6.17 1.17
C GLY A 55 5.61 -4.75 1.75
N SER A 56 4.42 -4.20 1.99
CA SER A 56 4.26 -2.87 2.59
C SER A 56 4.82 -2.75 4.01
N CYS A 57 4.92 -3.87 4.74
CA CYS A 57 5.48 -3.89 6.10
C CYS A 57 7.01 -3.99 6.13
N THR A 58 7.67 -4.11 4.99
CA THR A 58 9.15 -4.20 4.96
C THR A 58 9.82 -2.88 5.33
N SER A 59 9.24 -1.74 4.95
CA SER A 59 9.81 -0.41 5.22
C SER A 59 10.01 -0.12 6.71
N PRO A 60 9.02 -0.31 7.62
CA PRO A 60 9.23 -0.06 9.04
C PRO A 60 10.26 -1.00 9.67
N TYR A 61 10.38 -2.24 9.21
CA TYR A 61 11.40 -3.17 9.68
C TYR A 61 12.77 -2.95 9.02
N ALA A 62 12.86 -2.10 8.00
CA ALA A 62 14.02 -1.98 7.13
C ALA A 62 14.47 -3.36 6.61
N ALA A 63 13.49 -4.23 6.31
CA ALA A 63 13.72 -5.62 5.91
C ALA A 63 13.70 -5.74 4.39
N ASP A 64 14.51 -6.64 3.89
CA ASP A 64 14.47 -7.14 2.52
C ASP A 64 14.45 -8.69 2.49
N PHE A 65 14.42 -9.28 1.34
CA PHE A 65 14.25 -10.72 1.19
C PHE A 65 15.55 -11.41 0.70
N ASP A 66 16.69 -10.83 0.99
CA ASP A 66 18.00 -11.33 0.58
C ASP A 66 18.63 -12.33 1.57
N GLY A 67 17.89 -12.73 2.61
CA GLY A 67 18.35 -13.64 3.64
C GLY A 67 18.24 -13.07 5.05
N ASP A 68 17.47 -11.99 5.22
CA ASP A 68 17.19 -11.41 6.54
C ASP A 68 16.57 -12.42 7.49
N GLU A 69 16.96 -12.33 8.75
CA GLU A 69 16.38 -13.07 9.87
C GLU A 69 15.58 -12.11 10.75
N MET A 70 14.46 -12.60 11.28
CA MET A 70 13.59 -11.85 12.18
C MET A 70 13.18 -12.68 13.40
N ASN A 71 12.78 -12.00 14.47
CA ASN A 71 12.38 -12.62 15.71
C ASN A 71 10.86 -12.53 15.88
N MET A 72 10.27 -13.62 16.42
CA MET A 72 8.86 -13.67 16.77
C MET A 72 8.72 -14.04 18.26
N HIS A 73 7.93 -13.26 18.97
CA HIS A 73 7.61 -13.49 20.38
C HIS A 73 6.11 -13.71 20.52
N VAL A 74 5.73 -14.70 21.34
CA VAL A 74 4.34 -15.01 21.63
C VAL A 74 4.03 -14.54 23.05
N PRO A 75 3.07 -13.62 23.25
CA PRO A 75 2.71 -13.14 24.58
C PRO A 75 1.99 -14.24 25.36
N ILE A 76 2.34 -14.38 26.64
CA ILE A 76 1.77 -15.40 27.52
C ILE A 76 0.57 -14.84 28.31
N SER A 77 0.67 -13.59 28.81
CA SER A 77 -0.38 -12.99 29.63
C SER A 77 -1.46 -12.31 28.78
N GLU A 78 -2.69 -12.35 29.25
CA GLU A 78 -3.81 -11.67 28.58
C GLU A 78 -3.62 -10.14 28.54
N ALA A 79 -3.01 -9.54 29.57
CA ALA A 79 -2.68 -8.13 29.59
C ALA A 79 -1.71 -7.77 28.44
N CYS A 80 -0.69 -8.59 28.23
CA CYS A 80 0.27 -8.39 27.13
C CYS A 80 -0.40 -8.57 25.76
N LYS A 81 -1.26 -9.56 25.60
CA LYS A 81 -2.02 -9.75 24.34
C LYS A 81 -2.89 -8.54 24.03
N TYR A 82 -3.59 -8.00 25.04
CA TYR A 82 -4.43 -6.82 24.87
C TYR A 82 -3.61 -5.59 24.44
N GLU A 83 -2.45 -5.37 25.07
CA GLU A 83 -1.55 -4.29 24.69
C GLU A 83 -1.06 -4.44 23.25
N LEU A 84 -0.67 -5.65 22.86
CA LEU A 84 -0.23 -5.92 21.48
C LEU A 84 -1.34 -5.71 20.47
N GLU A 85 -2.57 -6.12 20.77
CA GLU A 85 -3.70 -6.02 19.85
C GLU A 85 -4.21 -4.59 19.68
N HIS A 86 -4.14 -3.75 20.71
CA HIS A 86 -4.73 -2.41 20.67
C HIS A 86 -3.71 -1.29 20.47
N ILE A 87 -2.47 -1.47 20.90
CA ILE A 87 -1.46 -0.40 20.86
C ILE A 87 -0.43 -0.65 19.75
N THR A 88 0.12 -1.86 19.66
CA THR A 88 1.29 -2.11 18.79
C THR A 88 0.98 -2.82 17.48
N ILE A 89 -0.29 -3.12 17.22
CA ILE A 89 -0.70 -3.76 15.97
C ILE A 89 -0.33 -2.90 14.76
N VAL A 90 0.08 -3.54 13.67
CA VAL A 90 0.54 -2.88 12.43
C VAL A 90 -0.43 -1.81 11.94
N SER A 91 -1.74 -2.06 12.00
CA SER A 91 -2.76 -1.09 11.56
C SER A 91 -2.73 0.23 12.33
N SER A 92 -2.28 0.20 13.59
CA SER A 92 -2.13 1.40 14.43
C SER A 92 -0.78 2.11 14.25
N GLN A 93 0.17 1.49 13.52
CA GLN A 93 1.54 1.99 13.35
C GLN A 93 1.81 2.54 11.94
N ILE A 94 0.78 2.83 11.16
CA ILE A 94 0.92 3.28 9.76
C ILE A 94 1.64 4.63 9.70
N VAL A 95 1.34 5.56 10.62
CA VAL A 95 1.89 6.92 10.64
C VAL A 95 2.98 7.04 11.70
N SER A 96 4.16 7.51 11.29
CA SER A 96 5.26 7.79 12.21
C SER A 96 5.01 9.08 13.00
N PRO A 97 5.15 9.06 14.34
CA PRO A 97 5.06 10.27 15.14
C PRO A 97 6.26 11.22 14.96
N GLN A 98 7.41 10.70 14.49
CA GLN A 98 8.61 11.50 14.27
C GLN A 98 8.44 12.52 13.14
N ALA A 99 7.83 12.09 12.03
CA ALA A 99 7.71 12.93 10.84
C ALA A 99 6.26 13.22 10.45
N SER A 100 5.27 12.67 11.19
CA SER A 100 3.83 12.70 10.85
C SER A 100 3.55 12.23 9.41
N LYS A 101 4.34 11.26 8.95
CA LYS A 101 4.26 10.68 7.61
C LYS A 101 4.00 9.17 7.67
N PRO A 102 3.31 8.60 6.67
CA PRO A 102 3.16 7.15 6.58
C PRO A 102 4.52 6.46 6.44
N VAL A 103 4.75 5.40 7.22
CA VAL A 103 5.90 4.49 7.09
C VAL A 103 5.53 3.20 6.39
N ILE A 104 4.25 2.86 6.39
CA ILE A 104 3.69 1.70 5.70
C ILE A 104 2.93 2.21 4.50
N GLY A 105 3.30 1.79 3.32
CA GLY A 105 2.71 2.25 2.08
C GLY A 105 3.04 1.33 0.91
N LEU A 106 2.62 1.75 -0.28
CA LEU A 106 2.91 1.02 -1.50
C LEU A 106 4.41 1.12 -1.84
N ILE A 107 5.02 -0.03 -2.09
CA ILE A 107 6.45 -0.12 -2.44
C ILE A 107 6.64 -1.04 -3.64
N GLN A 108 7.78 -0.86 -4.33
CA GLN A 108 8.26 -1.73 -5.40
C GLN A 108 7.17 -2.08 -6.43
N ASP A 109 6.88 -3.37 -6.61
CA ASP A 109 5.94 -3.88 -7.61
C ASP A 109 4.49 -3.45 -7.36
N SER A 110 4.09 -3.26 -6.10
CA SER A 110 2.76 -2.74 -5.77
C SER A 110 2.57 -1.32 -6.28
N LEU A 111 3.59 -0.47 -6.13
CA LEU A 111 3.56 0.89 -6.66
C LEU A 111 3.54 0.90 -8.19
N LEU A 112 4.35 0.04 -8.82
CA LEU A 112 4.37 -0.13 -10.27
C LEU A 112 3.02 -0.61 -10.79
N ALA A 113 2.40 -1.57 -10.13
CA ALA A 113 1.08 -2.08 -10.50
C ALA A 113 0.00 -0.97 -10.47
N TRP A 114 -0.03 -0.18 -9.40
CA TRP A 114 -0.95 0.95 -9.30
C TRP A 114 -0.71 2.01 -10.37
N TYR A 115 0.56 2.32 -10.68
CA TYR A 115 0.91 3.20 -11.78
C TYR A 115 0.42 2.66 -13.12
N LEU A 116 0.65 1.40 -13.42
CA LEU A 116 0.24 0.78 -14.69
C LEU A 116 -1.28 0.72 -14.85
N ILE A 117 -2.01 0.39 -13.78
CA ILE A 117 -3.47 0.35 -13.78
C ILE A 117 -4.05 1.74 -14.02
N THR A 118 -3.48 2.78 -13.42
CA THR A 118 -3.97 4.17 -13.53
C THR A 118 -3.43 4.92 -14.75
N LYS A 119 -2.41 4.35 -15.42
CA LYS A 119 -1.91 4.89 -16.67
C LYS A 119 -2.95 4.64 -17.77
N LYS A 120 -3.35 5.71 -18.47
CA LYS A 120 -4.34 5.81 -19.54
C LYS A 120 -4.92 4.50 -20.10
N ASP A 121 -6.24 4.43 -20.15
CA ASP A 121 -7.05 3.47 -20.91
C ASP A 121 -6.74 1.97 -20.64
N SER A 122 -6.24 1.66 -19.44
CA SER A 122 -6.09 0.26 -19.03
C SER A 122 -7.48 -0.39 -18.96
N LYS A 123 -7.64 -1.47 -19.72
CA LYS A 123 -8.86 -2.28 -19.72
C LYS A 123 -8.54 -3.63 -19.10
N ILE A 124 -9.27 -3.97 -18.05
CA ILE A 124 -9.09 -5.22 -17.32
C ILE A 124 -10.17 -6.19 -17.80
N PRO A 125 -9.82 -7.42 -18.26
CA PRO A 125 -10.80 -8.43 -18.59
C PRO A 125 -11.74 -8.70 -17.43
N LEU A 126 -13.04 -8.84 -17.70
CA LEU A 126 -14.05 -9.07 -16.67
C LEU A 126 -13.75 -10.31 -15.81
N SER A 127 -13.23 -11.39 -16.43
CA SER A 127 -12.84 -12.60 -15.70
C SER A 127 -11.81 -12.31 -14.61
N VAL A 128 -10.73 -11.62 -14.96
CA VAL A 128 -9.67 -11.24 -14.01
C VAL A 128 -10.21 -10.32 -12.91
N PHE A 129 -11.08 -9.38 -13.28
CA PHE A 129 -11.74 -8.51 -12.30
C PHE A 129 -12.60 -9.32 -11.32
N MET A 130 -13.37 -10.28 -11.81
CA MET A 130 -14.23 -11.10 -10.95
C MET A 130 -13.41 -12.01 -10.03
N ASP A 131 -12.30 -12.56 -10.50
CA ASP A 131 -11.38 -13.35 -9.66
C ASP A 131 -10.81 -12.50 -8.52
N ILE A 132 -10.34 -11.28 -8.82
CA ILE A 132 -9.83 -10.34 -7.82
C ILE A 132 -10.94 -9.91 -6.86
N LYS A 133 -12.15 -9.61 -7.37
CA LYS A 133 -13.30 -9.23 -6.56
C LYS A 133 -13.71 -10.34 -5.59
N GLY A 134 -13.60 -11.59 -6.00
CA GLY A 134 -13.88 -12.75 -5.15
C GLY A 134 -12.92 -12.86 -3.94
N LEU A 135 -11.70 -12.33 -4.07
CA LEU A 135 -10.72 -12.27 -2.97
C LEU A 135 -10.98 -11.10 -2.00
N TRP A 136 -11.76 -10.11 -2.40
CA TRP A 136 -12.14 -8.99 -1.51
C TRP A 136 -13.29 -9.43 -0.63
N THR A 137 -12.96 -10.00 0.52
CA THR A 137 -13.93 -10.57 1.48
C THR A 137 -14.72 -9.52 2.27
N ASN A 138 -14.44 -8.24 2.10
CA ASN A 138 -15.09 -7.18 2.86
C ASN A 138 -16.24 -6.53 2.10
N SER A 139 -17.33 -6.34 2.81
CA SER A 139 -18.63 -5.79 2.43
C SER A 139 -18.65 -4.37 1.83
N TYR A 140 -17.50 -3.76 1.59
CA TYR A 140 -17.41 -2.45 0.96
C TYR A 140 -17.56 -2.47 -0.57
N VAL A 141 -17.57 -3.65 -1.18
CA VAL A 141 -17.73 -3.79 -2.63
C VAL A 141 -19.20 -3.91 -3.00
N SER A 142 -19.95 -2.83 -2.86
CA SER A 142 -21.37 -2.76 -3.22
C SER A 142 -21.65 -2.20 -4.63
N GLY A 143 -20.69 -2.29 -5.53
CA GLY A 143 -20.86 -1.84 -6.92
C GLY A 143 -21.45 -2.93 -7.82
N THR A 144 -22.60 -2.71 -8.42
CA THR A 144 -23.14 -3.51 -9.53
C THR A 144 -22.24 -3.29 -10.75
N VAL A 145 -21.44 -4.30 -11.09
CA VAL A 145 -20.71 -4.30 -12.38
C VAL A 145 -21.77 -4.47 -13.48
N LYS A 146 -21.98 -3.41 -14.27
CA LYS A 146 -22.75 -3.52 -15.52
C LYS A 146 -22.04 -4.55 -16.40
N GLN A 147 -22.80 -5.38 -17.13
CA GLN A 147 -22.25 -6.37 -18.06
C GLN A 147 -21.40 -5.68 -19.13
N ILE A 148 -20.09 -5.70 -18.90
CA ILE A 148 -19.10 -5.11 -19.80
C ILE A 148 -18.00 -6.16 -19.99
N ASN A 149 -17.58 -6.41 -21.18
CA ASN A 149 -16.51 -7.38 -21.48
C ASN A 149 -15.15 -6.97 -20.88
N ASN A 150 -14.97 -5.67 -20.61
CA ASN A 150 -13.78 -5.11 -19.98
C ASN A 150 -14.20 -4.08 -18.94
N VAL A 151 -13.51 -4.09 -17.81
CA VAL A 151 -13.70 -3.17 -16.69
C VAL A 151 -12.75 -1.99 -16.85
N SER A 152 -13.26 -0.78 -16.70
CA SER A 152 -12.42 0.42 -16.70
C SER A 152 -11.59 0.51 -15.42
N THR A 153 -10.49 1.27 -15.45
CA THR A 153 -9.71 1.59 -14.26
C THR A 153 -10.57 2.20 -13.15
N HIS A 154 -11.50 3.07 -13.52
CA HIS A 154 -12.44 3.71 -12.60
C HIS A 154 -13.28 2.66 -11.83
N ASP A 155 -13.88 1.72 -12.55
CA ASP A 155 -14.74 0.68 -11.96
C ASP A 155 -13.92 -0.35 -11.16
N PHE A 156 -12.63 -0.48 -11.46
CA PHE A 156 -11.71 -1.34 -10.72
C PHE A 156 -11.26 -0.72 -9.39
N ILE A 157 -10.90 0.56 -9.39
CA ILE A 157 -10.32 1.23 -8.21
C ILE A 157 -11.39 1.67 -7.23
N THR A 158 -12.52 2.18 -7.70
CA THR A 158 -13.60 2.73 -6.85
C THR A 158 -14.04 1.78 -5.73
N PRO A 159 -14.27 0.49 -5.95
CA PRO A 159 -14.70 -0.42 -4.87
C PRO A 159 -13.66 -0.66 -3.77
N VAL A 160 -12.38 -0.38 -4.03
CA VAL A 160 -11.29 -0.58 -3.07
C VAL A 160 -11.11 0.65 -2.18
N LEU A 161 -11.55 1.82 -2.66
CA LEU A 161 -11.37 3.06 -1.93
C LEU A 161 -12.39 3.21 -0.80
N PRO A 162 -11.95 3.70 0.38
CA PRO A 162 -12.88 4.11 1.43
C PRO A 162 -13.68 5.35 0.98
N GLN A 163 -14.80 5.63 1.67
CA GLN A 163 -15.55 6.85 1.46
C GLN A 163 -14.74 8.07 1.93
N MET A 164 -14.01 8.67 0.99
CA MET A 164 -13.16 9.83 1.25
C MET A 164 -13.22 10.80 0.06
N THR A 165 -12.92 12.05 0.33
CA THR A 165 -12.71 13.06 -0.72
C THR A 165 -11.26 13.51 -0.64
N LEU A 166 -10.51 13.29 -1.71
CA LEU A 166 -9.09 13.62 -1.82
C LEU A 166 -8.83 14.33 -3.16
N SER A 167 -8.10 15.43 -3.08
CA SER A 167 -7.54 16.09 -4.25
C SER A 167 -6.06 16.37 -3.96
N THR A 168 -5.17 15.70 -4.67
CA THR A 168 -3.74 16.00 -4.55
C THR A 168 -3.46 17.32 -5.26
N LYS A 169 -2.86 18.27 -4.56
CA LYS A 169 -2.32 19.47 -5.21
C LYS A 169 -1.02 19.09 -5.91
N PRO A 170 -0.79 19.57 -7.14
CA PRO A 170 0.52 19.43 -7.74
C PRO A 170 1.54 20.06 -6.80
N GLU A 171 2.65 19.36 -6.53
CA GLU A 171 3.80 20.01 -5.88
C GLU A 171 4.09 21.27 -6.68
N SER A 172 4.16 22.41 -5.99
CA SER A 172 4.64 23.65 -6.60
C SER A 172 6.02 23.31 -7.16
N THR A 173 6.13 23.27 -8.48
CA THR A 173 7.43 23.09 -9.12
C THR A 173 8.31 24.22 -8.64
N ALA A 174 9.26 23.91 -7.78
CA ALA A 174 10.29 24.83 -7.33
C ALA A 174 11.29 25.14 -8.46
N SER A 175 10.87 24.89 -9.71
CA SER A 175 11.63 25.17 -10.90
C SER A 175 11.69 26.67 -11.08
N THR A 176 12.88 27.22 -11.08
CA THR A 176 13.15 28.67 -11.19
C THR A 176 13.74 29.05 -12.53
N THR A 177 14.14 28.06 -13.35
CA THR A 177 14.79 28.31 -14.65
C THR A 177 14.07 27.59 -15.79
N LYS A 178 14.15 28.15 -17.01
CA LYS A 178 13.58 27.58 -18.24
C LYS A 178 14.07 26.14 -18.48
N GLU A 179 15.33 25.86 -18.19
CA GLU A 179 15.91 24.52 -18.36
C GLU A 179 15.29 23.49 -17.40
N GLN A 180 14.98 23.89 -16.17
CA GLN A 180 14.31 23.03 -15.19
C GLN A 180 12.86 22.73 -15.65
N TYR A 181 12.12 23.72 -16.14
CA TYR A 181 10.77 23.49 -16.69
C TYR A 181 10.78 22.55 -17.90
N LEU A 182 11.74 22.64 -18.77
CA LEU A 182 11.91 21.73 -19.91
C LEU A 182 12.25 20.30 -19.44
N ALA A 183 13.08 20.17 -18.41
CA ALA A 183 13.40 18.87 -17.82
C ALA A 183 12.17 18.23 -17.17
N ASP A 184 11.37 19.03 -16.45
CA ASP A 184 10.11 18.58 -15.86
C ASP A 184 9.10 18.18 -16.93
N LEU A 185 8.95 18.94 -18.02
CA LEU A 185 8.12 18.55 -19.16
C LEU A 185 8.58 17.22 -19.78
N LYS A 186 9.87 17.05 -20.03
CA LYS A 186 10.42 15.78 -20.53
C LYS A 186 10.07 14.60 -19.63
N ARG A 187 10.16 14.82 -18.32
CA ARG A 187 9.81 13.81 -17.31
C ARG A 187 8.31 13.52 -17.33
N LEU A 188 7.46 14.55 -17.30
CA LEU A 188 6.00 14.42 -17.32
C LEU A 188 5.50 13.73 -18.59
N HIS A 189 6.07 14.06 -19.74
CA HIS A 189 5.75 13.40 -21.02
C HIS A 189 6.08 11.91 -20.96
N ARG A 190 7.22 11.54 -20.37
CA ARG A 190 7.61 10.13 -20.20
C ARG A 190 6.68 9.39 -19.25
N VAL A 191 6.37 10.01 -18.11
CA VAL A 191 5.48 9.44 -17.08
C VAL A 191 4.06 9.28 -17.61
N PHE A 192 3.53 10.30 -18.27
CA PHE A 192 2.14 10.29 -18.71
C PHE A 192 1.93 9.78 -20.14
N GLY A 193 2.98 9.37 -20.83
CA GLY A 193 2.90 8.80 -22.16
C GLY A 193 2.35 9.78 -23.21
N ILE A 194 2.68 11.07 -23.10
CA ILE A 194 2.20 12.12 -24.02
C ILE A 194 3.03 12.08 -25.28
N SER A 195 2.38 12.10 -26.44
CA SER A 195 3.01 11.96 -27.77
C SER A 195 3.76 13.20 -28.28
N LYS A 196 3.62 14.36 -27.61
CA LYS A 196 4.36 15.57 -27.98
C LYS A 196 5.85 15.42 -27.62
N THR A 197 6.74 15.76 -28.54
CA THR A 197 8.18 15.73 -28.29
C THR A 197 8.63 16.98 -27.55
N PRO A 198 9.59 16.87 -26.63
CA PRO A 198 10.12 18.02 -25.86
C PRO A 198 10.70 19.15 -26.73
N GLU A 199 11.11 18.83 -27.94
CA GLU A 199 11.64 19.79 -28.92
C GLU A 199 10.62 20.84 -29.35
N GLN A 200 9.34 20.49 -29.32
CA GLN A 200 8.23 21.39 -29.65
C GLN A 200 8.01 22.53 -28.65
N TYR A 201 8.67 22.47 -27.50
CA TYR A 201 8.56 23.47 -26.43
C TYR A 201 9.76 24.42 -26.35
N GLN A 202 10.78 24.25 -27.21
CA GLN A 202 12.01 25.06 -27.14
C GLN A 202 11.72 26.55 -27.38
N ASP A 203 10.71 26.85 -28.22
CA ASP A 203 10.33 28.20 -28.58
C ASP A 203 9.29 28.83 -27.61
N TYR A 204 8.87 28.09 -26.58
CA TYR A 204 7.87 28.61 -25.65
C TYR A 204 8.50 29.61 -24.66
N SER A 205 7.73 30.66 -24.34
CA SER A 205 8.09 31.55 -23.22
C SER A 205 8.05 30.83 -21.90
N GLU A 206 8.76 31.33 -20.88
CA GLU A 206 8.73 30.73 -19.54
C GLU A 206 7.32 30.64 -18.96
N GLU A 207 6.49 31.66 -19.16
CA GLU A 207 5.10 31.66 -18.71
C GLU A 207 4.25 30.58 -19.39
N ALA A 208 4.47 30.33 -20.67
CA ALA A 208 3.80 29.27 -21.42
C ALA A 208 4.24 27.89 -20.92
N LEU A 209 5.52 27.70 -20.62
CA LEU A 209 6.04 26.47 -20.06
C LEU A 209 5.48 26.20 -18.65
N ILE A 210 5.44 27.20 -17.79
CA ILE A 210 4.85 27.11 -16.45
C ILE A 210 3.38 26.71 -16.52
N THR A 211 2.63 27.33 -17.46
CA THR A 211 1.21 27.04 -17.65
C THR A 211 1.00 25.61 -18.13
N GLU A 212 1.80 25.15 -19.08
CA GLU A 212 1.70 23.77 -19.59
C GLU A 212 2.06 22.73 -18.54
N VAL A 213 3.14 22.95 -17.76
CA VAL A 213 3.52 22.09 -16.63
C VAL A 213 2.39 22.00 -15.60
N LYS A 214 1.81 23.14 -15.20
CA LYS A 214 0.67 23.18 -14.27
C LYS A 214 -0.55 22.44 -14.82
N ASN A 215 -0.87 22.61 -16.10
CA ASN A 215 -2.00 21.95 -16.75
C ASN A 215 -1.80 20.42 -16.78
N LEU A 216 -0.59 19.96 -17.08
CA LEU A 216 -0.26 18.52 -17.06
C LEU A 216 -0.35 17.92 -15.64
N TYR A 217 0.14 18.62 -14.64
CA TYR A 217 -0.02 18.19 -13.26
C TYR A 217 -1.48 18.16 -12.83
N ASN A 218 -2.25 19.20 -13.11
CA ASN A 218 -3.66 19.26 -12.75
C ASN A 218 -4.48 18.15 -13.42
N LYS A 219 -4.20 17.87 -14.70
CA LYS A 219 -4.88 16.81 -15.46
C LYS A 219 -4.61 15.42 -14.93
N ASN A 220 -3.44 15.21 -14.35
CA ASN A 220 -2.99 13.89 -13.88
C ASN A 220 -2.96 13.80 -12.33
N SER A 221 -3.38 14.85 -11.63
CA SER A 221 -3.57 14.82 -10.17
C SER A 221 -4.65 13.83 -9.77
N ILE A 222 -4.43 13.12 -8.67
CA ILE A 222 -5.39 12.16 -8.15
C ILE A 222 -6.58 12.92 -7.57
N LYS A 223 -7.78 12.56 -8.02
CA LYS A 223 -9.04 13.11 -7.53
C LYS A 223 -9.99 11.97 -7.17
N ILE A 224 -10.42 11.96 -5.93
CA ILE A 224 -11.39 11.02 -5.38
C ILE A 224 -12.52 11.87 -4.78
N GLU A 225 -13.76 11.60 -5.13
CA GLU A 225 -14.94 12.27 -4.61
C GLU A 225 -15.90 11.26 -4.00
N ASN A 226 -16.19 11.39 -2.72
CA ASN A 226 -17.09 10.50 -1.97
C ASN A 226 -16.77 9.00 -2.17
N GLY A 227 -15.49 8.65 -2.12
CA GLY A 227 -15.03 7.29 -2.35
C GLY A 227 -14.99 6.85 -3.81
N THR A 228 -15.35 7.72 -4.75
CA THR A 228 -15.32 7.42 -6.18
C THR A 228 -14.05 7.98 -6.80
N TYR A 229 -13.25 7.11 -7.43
CA TYR A 229 -12.08 7.54 -8.20
C TYR A 229 -12.53 8.29 -9.46
N VAL A 230 -12.13 9.54 -9.59
CA VAL A 230 -12.53 10.40 -10.72
C VAL A 230 -11.44 10.47 -11.79
N GLN A 231 -10.22 10.72 -11.37
CA GLN A 231 -9.08 10.83 -12.28
C GLN A 231 -7.73 10.76 -11.56
N GLY A 232 -6.66 10.66 -12.33
CA GLY A 232 -5.29 10.79 -11.85
C GLY A 232 -4.42 9.59 -12.19
N ILE A 233 -3.14 9.70 -11.87
CA ILE A 233 -2.18 8.61 -12.02
C ILE A 233 -1.44 8.46 -10.70
N PHE A 234 -1.37 7.24 -10.18
CA PHE A 234 -0.61 6.96 -8.97
C PHE A 234 0.89 6.88 -9.33
N ASP A 235 1.62 7.95 -9.10
CA ASP A 235 3.08 8.01 -9.24
C ASP A 235 3.73 8.26 -7.88
N LYS A 236 4.97 7.78 -7.70
CA LYS A 236 5.75 7.90 -6.46
C LYS A 236 5.84 9.33 -5.90
N LYS A 237 5.76 10.34 -6.75
CA LYS A 237 5.81 11.75 -6.35
C LYS A 237 4.43 12.35 -6.04
N MET A 238 3.35 11.64 -6.37
CA MET A 238 1.98 12.09 -6.13
C MET A 238 1.33 11.39 -4.92
N LEU A 239 1.99 10.39 -4.38
CA LEU A 239 1.67 9.70 -3.14
C LEU A 239 2.60 10.18 -2.03
#